data_a2a51a99ada04b4f0452ff3cea72d87b
#
_entry.id   a2a51a99ada04b4f0452ff3cea72d87b
#
_cell.length_a   1.000
_cell.length_b   1.000
_cell.length_c   1.000
_cell.angle_alpha   90.00
_cell.angle_beta   90.00
_cell.angle_gamma   90.00
#
_symmetry.space_group_name_H-M   'P 1'
#
loop_
_entity.id
_entity.type
_entity.pdbx_description
1 polymer ?
#
loop_
_entity_poly.entity_id
_entity_poly.type
_entity_poly.pdbx_seq_one_letter_code
_entity_poly.pdbx_strand_id
1 'polypeptide(L)'
;MIICLAVLWVSSAVANPIHGEIEFDQFRQLKISEIEEHLRLVQEDPLDAVEYFNLGLAYMAMGRHRQEIDSYLEAIRLDSSYAKAHFNLAMAYDILKNSEAAISHARKAEVLYSEKRKHGQVRQVRRYLNVLNEKYRFLKHK
;
A
#
# COMPACT_ATOMS: atom_id res chain seq x y z
N MET A 1 -6.66 -64.53 -18.57
CA MET A 1 -5.69 -64.01 -17.57
C MET A 1 -5.47 -62.53 -17.86
N ILE A 2 -6.18 -61.66 -17.15
CA ILE A 2 -6.19 -60.22 -17.38
C ILE A 2 -5.33 -59.58 -16.29
N ILE A 3 -4.22 -58.99 -16.70
CA ILE A 3 -3.34 -58.27 -15.80
C ILE A 3 -3.80 -56.83 -15.75
N CYS A 4 -4.40 -56.42 -14.61
CA CYS A 4 -4.77 -55.08 -14.31
C CYS A 4 -3.52 -54.28 -13.94
N LEU A 5 -3.03 -53.42 -14.83
CA LEU A 5 -2.04 -52.39 -14.51
C LEU A 5 -2.74 -51.20 -13.86
N ALA A 6 -2.68 -51.15 -12.54
CA ALA A 6 -3.04 -49.96 -11.77
C ALA A 6 -1.97 -48.89 -12.02
N VAL A 7 -2.29 -47.93 -12.85
CA VAL A 7 -1.52 -46.69 -13.02
C VAL A 7 -1.76 -45.87 -11.77
N LEU A 8 -0.82 -45.87 -10.85
CA LEU A 8 -0.71 -44.95 -9.73
C LEU A 8 -0.52 -43.51 -10.28
N TRP A 9 -1.58 -42.77 -10.32
CA TRP A 9 -1.52 -41.31 -10.48
C TRP A 9 -0.91 -40.72 -9.19
N VAL A 10 0.40 -40.61 -9.17
CA VAL A 10 1.07 -39.74 -8.20
C VAL A 10 0.85 -38.32 -8.70
N SER A 11 -0.17 -37.66 -8.17
CA SER A 11 -0.33 -36.23 -8.29
C SER A 11 0.77 -35.55 -7.47
N SER A 12 1.97 -35.46 -8.05
CA SER A 12 2.96 -34.51 -7.56
C SER A 12 2.50 -33.12 -8.00
N ALA A 13 1.84 -32.42 -7.11
CA ALA A 13 1.72 -30.96 -7.20
C ALA A 13 3.14 -30.38 -7.00
N VAL A 14 4.00 -30.56 -7.97
CA VAL A 14 5.20 -29.75 -8.13
C VAL A 14 4.68 -28.38 -8.51
N ALA A 15 4.67 -27.46 -7.56
CA ALA A 15 4.44 -26.05 -7.85
C ALA A 15 5.42 -25.67 -8.97
N ASN A 16 4.89 -25.47 -10.16
CA ASN A 16 5.72 -25.21 -11.33
C ASN A 16 6.23 -23.78 -11.19
N PRO A 17 7.53 -23.54 -10.95
CA PRO A 17 8.08 -22.19 -10.73
C PRO A 17 7.76 -21.24 -11.88
N ILE A 18 7.56 -21.76 -13.09
CA ILE A 18 7.21 -20.99 -14.29
C ILE A 18 5.82 -20.33 -14.16
N HIS A 19 4.85 -20.96 -13.49
CA HIS A 19 3.52 -20.36 -13.28
C HIS A 19 3.59 -19.14 -12.38
N GLY A 20 4.36 -19.19 -11.30
CA GLY A 20 4.52 -18.04 -10.40
C GLY A 20 5.22 -16.84 -11.07
N GLU A 21 6.18 -17.11 -11.95
CA GLU A 21 6.87 -16.05 -12.71
C GLU A 21 5.93 -15.36 -13.73
N ILE A 22 5.12 -16.14 -14.43
CA ILE A 22 4.14 -15.61 -15.40
C ILE A 22 3.07 -14.77 -14.69
N GLU A 23 2.54 -15.24 -13.55
CA GLU A 23 1.58 -14.48 -12.74
C GLU A 23 2.18 -13.19 -12.20
N PHE A 24 3.44 -13.23 -11.77
CA PHE A 24 4.14 -12.04 -11.28
C PHE A 24 4.39 -11.01 -12.38
N ASP A 25 4.77 -11.44 -13.57
CA ASP A 25 4.97 -10.56 -14.71
C ASP A 25 3.66 -9.95 -15.21
N GLN A 26 2.58 -10.71 -15.22
CA GLN A 26 1.24 -10.20 -15.52
C GLN A 26 0.78 -9.15 -14.50
N PHE A 27 0.99 -9.43 -13.21
CA PHE A 27 0.70 -8.46 -12.16
C PHE A 27 1.52 -7.17 -12.32
N ARG A 28 2.82 -7.30 -12.62
CA ARG A 28 3.71 -6.17 -12.84
C ARG A 28 3.24 -5.32 -14.03
N GLN A 29 2.90 -5.95 -15.15
CA GLN A 29 2.41 -5.26 -16.34
C GLN A 29 1.09 -4.53 -16.06
N LEU A 30 0.16 -5.16 -15.36
CA LEU A 30 -1.08 -4.53 -14.94
C LEU A 30 -0.82 -3.28 -14.09
N LYS A 31 0.09 -3.35 -13.11
CA LYS A 31 0.43 -2.21 -12.26
C LYS A 31 1.16 -1.09 -13.00
N ILE A 32 1.98 -1.42 -13.99
CA ILE A 32 2.58 -0.42 -14.88
C ILE A 32 1.49 0.31 -15.67
N SER A 33 0.54 -0.41 -16.25
CA SER A 33 -0.57 0.18 -16.99
C SER A 33 -1.46 1.06 -16.10
N GLU A 34 -1.72 0.65 -14.84
CA GLU A 34 -2.44 1.50 -13.87
C GLU A 34 -1.68 2.80 -13.57
N ILE A 35 -0.35 2.72 -13.40
CA ILE A 35 0.47 3.91 -13.17
C ILE A 35 0.42 4.86 -14.38
N GLU A 36 0.55 4.33 -15.60
CA GLU A 36 0.48 5.12 -16.83
C GLU A 36 -0.88 5.81 -16.99
N GLU A 37 -1.97 5.11 -16.68
CA GLU A 37 -3.31 5.69 -16.72
C GLU A 37 -3.49 6.81 -15.69
N HIS A 38 -3.07 6.59 -14.43
CA HIS A 38 -3.17 7.64 -13.41
C HIS A 38 -2.25 8.84 -13.71
N LEU A 39 -1.07 8.60 -14.29
CA LEU A 39 -0.20 9.68 -14.78
C LEU A 39 -0.87 10.51 -15.88
N ARG A 40 -1.59 9.85 -16.80
CA ARG A 40 -2.36 10.55 -17.83
C ARG A 40 -3.49 11.38 -17.20
N LEU A 41 -4.24 10.79 -16.27
CA LEU A 41 -5.36 11.48 -15.59
C LEU A 41 -4.90 12.71 -14.81
N VAL A 42 -3.79 12.64 -14.07
CA VAL A 42 -3.26 13.83 -13.37
C VAL A 42 -2.65 14.87 -14.31
N GLN A 43 -2.30 14.50 -15.54
CA GLN A 43 -1.93 15.49 -16.57
C GLN A 43 -3.16 16.20 -17.15
N GLU A 44 -4.29 15.51 -17.28
CA GLU A 44 -5.55 16.07 -17.75
C GLU A 44 -6.23 16.94 -16.69
N ASP A 45 -6.23 16.49 -15.43
CA ASP A 45 -6.71 17.26 -14.28
C ASP A 45 -5.67 17.29 -13.14
N PRO A 46 -4.74 18.25 -13.15
CA PRO A 46 -3.72 18.37 -12.11
C PRO A 46 -4.26 18.75 -10.71
N LEU A 47 -5.56 19.02 -10.57
CA LEU A 47 -6.18 19.38 -9.30
C LEU A 47 -6.99 18.22 -8.69
N ASP A 48 -6.97 17.04 -9.28
CA ASP A 48 -7.66 15.86 -8.74
C ASP A 48 -6.83 15.15 -7.67
N ALA A 49 -7.14 15.42 -6.39
CA ALA A 49 -6.51 14.80 -5.25
C ALA A 49 -6.73 13.27 -5.20
N VAL A 50 -7.84 12.77 -5.77
CA VAL A 50 -8.17 11.35 -5.79
C VAL A 50 -7.26 10.61 -6.75
N GLU A 51 -6.98 11.19 -7.91
CA GLU A 51 -6.09 10.58 -8.89
C GLU A 51 -4.64 10.50 -8.37
N TYR A 52 -4.15 11.54 -7.71
CA TYR A 52 -2.84 11.47 -7.03
C TYR A 52 -2.82 10.41 -5.92
N PHE A 53 -3.90 10.25 -5.16
CA PHE A 53 -4.00 9.18 -4.18
C PHE A 53 -3.98 7.79 -4.83
N ASN A 54 -4.70 7.59 -5.93
CA ASN A 54 -4.73 6.33 -6.69
C ASN A 54 -3.35 6.01 -7.29
N LEU A 55 -2.67 7.01 -7.83
CA LEU A 55 -1.29 6.89 -8.30
C LEU A 55 -0.36 6.42 -7.17
N GLY A 56 -0.51 6.98 -5.96
CA GLY A 56 0.21 6.52 -4.77
C GLY A 56 -0.05 5.05 -4.45
N LEU A 57 -1.31 4.58 -4.53
CA LEU A 57 -1.65 3.16 -4.34
C LEU A 57 -1.00 2.25 -5.38
N ALA A 58 -0.95 2.68 -6.64
CA ALA A 58 -0.31 1.92 -7.71
C ALA A 58 1.21 1.82 -7.48
N TYR A 59 1.88 2.91 -7.06
CA TYR A 59 3.29 2.88 -6.69
C TYR A 59 3.56 2.03 -5.45
N MET A 60 2.68 2.06 -4.44
CA MET A 60 2.74 1.19 -3.26
C MET A 60 2.75 -0.29 -3.67
N ALA A 61 1.85 -0.69 -4.55
CA ALA A 61 1.76 -2.07 -5.04
C ALA A 61 3.02 -2.53 -5.77
N MET A 62 3.80 -1.60 -6.34
CA MET A 62 5.08 -1.84 -7.00
C MET A 62 6.30 -1.71 -6.06
N GLY A 63 6.10 -1.39 -4.77
CA GLY A 63 7.18 -1.13 -3.82
C GLY A 63 7.99 0.15 -4.12
N ARG A 64 7.44 1.05 -4.94
CA ARG A 64 8.07 2.31 -5.33
C ARG A 64 7.80 3.40 -4.28
N HIS A 65 8.30 3.20 -3.05
CA HIS A 65 7.91 3.98 -1.87
C HIS A 65 8.21 5.48 -1.95
N ARG A 66 9.22 5.91 -2.71
CA ARG A 66 9.46 7.36 -2.90
C ARG A 66 8.36 8.00 -3.74
N GLN A 67 8.02 7.40 -4.89
CA GLN A 67 6.96 7.89 -5.77
C GLN A 67 5.57 7.78 -5.10
N GLU A 68 5.34 6.74 -4.30
CA GLU A 68 4.17 6.59 -3.43
C GLU A 68 4.02 7.79 -2.49
N ILE A 69 5.09 8.17 -1.78
CA ILE A 69 5.11 9.31 -0.86
C ILE A 69 4.82 10.61 -1.60
N ASP A 70 5.51 10.86 -2.72
CA ASP A 70 5.34 12.08 -3.51
C ASP A 70 3.89 12.21 -3.99
N SER A 71 3.27 11.12 -4.42
CA SER A 71 1.87 11.09 -4.87
C SER A 71 0.90 11.38 -3.72
N TYR A 72 1.09 10.77 -2.53
CA TYR A 72 0.23 11.07 -1.37
C TYR A 72 0.43 12.49 -0.85
N LEU A 73 1.64 13.04 -0.90
CA LEU A 73 1.89 14.44 -0.54
C LEU A 73 1.16 15.39 -1.47
N GLU A 74 1.12 15.10 -2.77
CA GLU A 74 0.40 15.90 -3.73
C GLU A 74 -1.12 15.82 -3.51
N ALA A 75 -1.66 14.63 -3.24
CA ALA A 75 -3.06 14.46 -2.85
C ALA A 75 -3.41 15.29 -1.60
N ILE A 76 -2.52 15.33 -0.60
CA ILE A 76 -2.70 16.11 0.64
C ILE A 76 -2.56 17.62 0.38
N ARG A 77 -1.68 18.03 -0.54
CA ARG A 77 -1.56 19.43 -0.95
C ARG A 77 -2.85 19.96 -1.56
N LEU A 78 -3.53 19.13 -2.35
CA LEU A 78 -4.80 19.44 -2.99
C LEU A 78 -5.99 19.35 -2.02
N ASP A 79 -6.02 18.32 -1.16
CA ASP A 79 -7.00 18.13 -0.09
C ASP A 79 -6.32 17.83 1.24
N SER A 80 -6.06 18.86 2.04
CA SER A 80 -5.42 18.72 3.37
C SER A 80 -6.28 17.95 4.38
N SER A 81 -7.56 17.70 4.07
CA SER A 81 -8.48 16.89 4.88
C SER A 81 -8.58 15.43 4.43
N TYR A 82 -7.73 15.00 3.51
CA TYR A 82 -7.73 13.65 2.95
C TYR A 82 -7.14 12.63 3.94
N ALA A 83 -7.94 12.27 4.93
CA ALA A 83 -7.53 11.39 6.04
C ALA A 83 -6.87 10.07 5.57
N LYS A 84 -7.38 9.48 4.48
CA LYS A 84 -6.87 8.23 3.92
C LYS A 84 -5.46 8.40 3.34
N ALA A 85 -5.19 9.53 2.68
CA ALA A 85 -3.85 9.85 2.17
C ALA A 85 -2.86 10.03 3.32
N HIS A 86 -3.24 10.74 4.39
CA HIS A 86 -2.41 10.85 5.58
C HIS A 86 -2.09 9.49 6.21
N PHE A 87 -3.06 8.59 6.31
CA PHE A 87 -2.83 7.26 6.90
C PHE A 87 -1.89 6.40 6.04
N ASN A 88 -2.09 6.40 4.72
CA ASN A 88 -1.22 5.66 3.80
C ASN A 88 0.20 6.24 3.76
N LEU A 89 0.32 7.56 3.79
CA LEU A 89 1.61 8.25 3.87
C LEU A 89 2.37 7.88 5.17
N ALA A 90 1.64 7.74 6.28
CA ALA A 90 2.25 7.27 7.53
C ALA A 90 2.83 5.86 7.39
N MET A 91 2.15 4.95 6.70
CA MET A 91 2.64 3.60 6.44
C MET A 91 3.86 3.62 5.51
N ALA A 92 3.85 4.45 4.47
CA ALA A 92 4.98 4.59 3.56
C ALA A 92 6.24 5.11 4.28
N TYR A 93 6.10 6.11 5.16
CA TYR A 93 7.20 6.60 5.98
C TYR A 93 7.71 5.56 6.99
N ASP A 94 6.84 4.73 7.54
CA ASP A 94 7.25 3.65 8.44
C ASP A 94 8.10 2.59 7.71
N ILE A 95 7.76 2.26 6.46
CA ILE A 95 8.58 1.36 5.61
C ILE A 95 9.98 1.95 5.43
N LEU A 96 10.09 3.26 5.21
CA LEU A 96 11.38 3.97 5.09
C LEU A 96 12.03 4.30 6.43
N LYS A 97 11.47 3.81 7.55
CA LYS A 97 11.97 4.01 8.93
C LYS A 97 12.03 5.48 9.36
N ASN A 98 11.26 6.35 8.72
CA ASN A 98 11.07 7.73 9.15
C ASN A 98 9.97 7.79 10.21
N SER A 99 10.34 7.54 11.47
CA SER A 99 9.41 7.43 12.59
C SER A 99 8.65 8.72 12.88
N GLU A 100 9.32 9.86 12.74
CA GLU A 100 8.73 11.17 13.03
C GLU A 100 7.59 11.48 12.06
N ALA A 101 7.86 11.37 10.76
CA ALA A 101 6.86 11.59 9.72
C ALA A 101 5.72 10.56 9.83
N ALA A 102 6.04 9.28 10.06
CA ALA A 102 5.04 8.22 10.21
C ALA A 102 4.06 8.53 11.36
N ILE A 103 4.56 8.87 12.55
CA ILE A 103 3.72 9.19 13.71
C ILE A 103 2.93 10.47 13.47
N SER A 104 3.56 11.51 12.89
CA SER A 104 2.90 12.79 12.60
C SER A 104 1.70 12.61 11.68
N HIS A 105 1.89 11.93 10.54
CA HIS A 105 0.81 11.70 9.57
C HIS A 105 -0.27 10.74 10.10
N ALA A 106 0.09 9.73 10.89
CA ALA A 106 -0.89 8.87 11.53
C ALA A 106 -1.78 9.65 12.52
N ARG A 107 -1.21 10.55 13.34
CA ARG A 107 -1.99 11.43 14.24
C ARG A 107 -2.92 12.36 13.45
N LYS A 108 -2.44 12.92 12.32
CA LYS A 108 -3.29 13.77 11.49
C LYS A 108 -4.47 12.98 10.92
N ALA A 109 -4.25 11.75 10.46
CA ALA A 109 -5.31 10.87 9.99
C ALA A 109 -6.33 10.56 11.11
N GLU A 110 -5.86 10.30 12.35
CA GLU A 110 -6.74 10.07 13.51
C GLU A 110 -7.68 11.25 13.74
N VAL A 111 -7.14 12.47 13.77
CA VAL A 111 -7.93 13.69 13.96
C VAL A 111 -8.98 13.82 12.85
N LEU A 112 -8.56 13.74 11.59
CA LEU A 112 -9.45 13.89 10.44
C LEU A 112 -10.56 12.82 10.38
N TYR A 113 -10.24 11.56 10.73
CA TYR A 113 -11.26 10.51 10.84
C TYR A 113 -12.21 10.75 12.02
N SER A 114 -11.70 11.30 13.14
CA SER A 114 -12.52 11.65 14.30
C SER A 114 -13.53 12.75 13.98
N GLU A 115 -13.09 13.82 13.31
CA GLU A 115 -13.94 14.92 12.83
C GLU A 115 -15.04 14.42 11.88
N LYS A 116 -14.70 13.46 11.02
CA LYS A 116 -15.66 12.81 10.10
C LYS A 116 -16.48 11.69 10.76
N ARG A 117 -16.38 11.50 12.08
CA ARG A 117 -17.06 10.45 12.87
C ARG A 117 -16.85 9.01 12.34
N LYS A 118 -15.70 8.76 11.74
CA LYS A 118 -15.32 7.46 11.17
C LYS A 118 -14.69 6.55 12.24
N HIS A 119 -15.48 6.11 13.22
CA HIS A 119 -15.00 5.40 14.42
C HIS A 119 -14.19 4.13 14.13
N GLY A 120 -14.52 3.39 13.04
CA GLY A 120 -13.76 2.21 12.62
C GLY A 120 -12.32 2.57 12.23
N GLN A 121 -12.17 3.60 11.41
CA GLN A 121 -10.88 4.12 10.95
C GLN A 121 -10.08 4.72 12.11
N VAL A 122 -10.73 5.45 13.03
CA VAL A 122 -10.07 5.96 14.25
C VAL A 122 -9.46 4.81 15.06
N ARG A 123 -10.21 3.72 15.29
CA ARG A 123 -9.68 2.54 16.01
C ARG A 123 -8.50 1.89 15.28
N GLN A 124 -8.56 1.83 13.95
CA GLN A 124 -7.48 1.28 13.12
C GLN A 124 -6.20 2.13 13.28
N VAL A 125 -6.32 3.45 13.12
CA VAL A 125 -5.17 4.37 13.22
C VAL A 125 -4.57 4.35 14.63
N ARG A 126 -5.40 4.32 15.69
CA ARG A 126 -4.91 4.22 17.09
C ARG A 126 -4.11 2.94 17.33
N ARG A 127 -4.58 1.80 16.83
CA ARG A 127 -3.81 0.55 16.92
C ARG A 127 -2.46 0.67 16.22
N TYR A 128 -2.45 1.28 15.04
CA TYR A 128 -1.22 1.51 14.29
C TYR A 128 -0.26 2.47 15.03
N LEU A 129 -0.77 3.57 15.61
CA LEU A 129 0.03 4.48 16.43
C LEU A 129 0.66 3.79 17.64
N ASN A 130 -0.06 2.88 18.31
CA ASN A 130 0.50 2.09 19.40
C ASN A 130 1.67 1.23 18.92
N VAL A 131 1.52 0.53 17.80
CA VAL A 131 2.60 -0.27 17.19
C VAL A 131 3.81 0.60 16.83
N LEU A 132 3.61 1.77 16.22
CA LEU A 132 4.70 2.70 15.90
C LEU A 132 5.44 3.17 17.16
N ASN A 133 4.69 3.57 18.19
CA ASN A 133 5.27 4.05 19.44
C ASN A 133 6.11 2.98 20.15
N GLU A 134 5.64 1.73 20.17
CA GLU A 134 6.41 0.61 20.72
C GLU A 134 7.65 0.33 19.89
N LYS A 135 7.49 0.18 18.56
CA LYS A 135 8.57 -0.08 17.62
C LYS A 135 9.71 0.94 17.75
N TYR A 136 9.37 2.22 17.77
CA TYR A 136 10.37 3.28 17.77
C TYR A 136 10.88 3.64 19.19
N ARG A 137 10.16 3.31 20.26
CA ARG A 137 10.67 3.42 21.62
C ARG A 137 11.88 2.51 21.83
N PHE A 138 11.83 1.28 21.36
CA PHE A 138 12.95 0.34 21.46
C PHE A 138 14.19 0.77 20.66
N LEU A 139 14.01 1.52 19.57
CA LEU A 139 15.12 1.99 18.74
C LEU A 139 15.87 3.20 19.34
N LYS A 140 15.24 3.97 20.23
CA LYS A 140 15.88 5.11 20.91
C LYS A 140 16.81 4.71 22.07
N HIS A 141 16.76 3.46 22.51
CA HIS A 141 17.52 2.95 23.65
C HIS A 141 18.66 1.98 23.25
N LYS A 142 18.99 1.91 21.98
CA LYS A 142 20.17 1.23 21.41
C LYS A 142 21.15 2.24 20.87
#